data_3d2c84add7d7829d2897c3d61dff958c
#
_entry.id   3d2c84add7d7829d2897c3d61dff958c
#
_cell.length_a   1.000
_cell.length_b   1.000
_cell.length_c   1.000
_cell.angle_alpha   90.00
_cell.angle_beta   90.00
_cell.angle_gamma   90.00
#
_symmetry.space_group_name_H-M   'P 1'
#
loop_
_entity.id
_entity.type
_entity.pdbx_description
1 polymer ?
#
loop_
_entity_poly.entity_id
_entity_poly.type
_entity_poly.pdbx_seq_one_letter_code
_entity_poly.pdbx_strand_id
1 'polypeptide(L)'
;MKSMYNLYRIFLFLWIAFVVCIWGIYLYAYISPKIVLNSANRIYLYDNKEELVFESNNNNDWVALKDISEYVTNATIISEDKSFYDHSGFDYLRIGKAMFNNIKSGTIVEGASTISQQYVKNLYLDFNQTWKRKIDEAFLTIKLELR
;
A
#
# COMPACT_ATOMS: atom_id res chain seq x y z
N MET A 1 45.08 -0.03 4.81
CA MET A 1 44.44 1.26 5.10
C MET A 1 43.78 1.90 3.89
N LYS A 2 44.48 2.14 2.74
CA LYS A 2 43.90 2.78 1.54
C LYS A 2 42.67 2.05 0.97
N SER A 3 42.66 0.70 0.98
CA SER A 3 41.52 -0.10 0.47
C SER A 3 40.27 0.06 1.32
N MET A 4 40.37 0.05 2.63
CA MET A 4 39.22 0.26 3.55
C MET A 4 38.65 1.69 3.41
N TYR A 5 39.50 2.68 3.24
CA TYR A 5 39.09 4.07 3.03
C TYR A 5 38.29 4.22 1.73
N ASN A 6 38.75 3.59 0.64
CA ASN A 6 38.01 3.59 -0.63
C ASN A 6 36.66 2.87 -0.52
N LEU A 7 36.60 1.74 0.18
CA LEU A 7 35.36 1.01 0.43
C LEU A 7 34.35 1.87 1.21
N TYR A 8 34.81 2.55 2.26
CA TYR A 8 33.98 3.49 3.04
C TYR A 8 33.43 4.63 2.17
N ARG A 9 34.26 5.21 1.29
CA ARG A 9 33.81 6.30 0.37
C ARG A 9 32.75 5.80 -0.61
N ILE A 10 32.90 4.60 -1.15
CA ILE A 10 31.92 3.98 -2.04
C ILE A 10 30.60 3.75 -1.29
N PHE A 11 30.67 3.19 -0.09
CA PHE A 11 29.49 2.97 0.74
C PHE A 11 28.78 4.27 1.10
N LEU A 12 29.52 5.32 1.49
CA LEU A 12 28.96 6.63 1.78
C LEU A 12 28.30 7.26 0.55
N PHE A 13 28.93 7.15 -0.61
CA PHE A 13 28.34 7.64 -1.86
C PHE A 13 27.04 6.92 -2.22
N LEU A 14 27.01 5.59 -2.11
CA LEU A 14 25.80 4.80 -2.37
C LEU A 14 24.70 5.15 -1.38
N TRP A 15 25.04 5.37 -0.11
CA TRP A 15 24.08 5.76 0.91
C TRP A 15 23.48 7.15 0.64
N ILE A 16 24.32 8.14 0.28
CA ILE A 16 23.85 9.48 -0.10
C ILE A 16 22.96 9.40 -1.35
N ALA A 17 23.36 8.65 -2.37
CA ALA A 17 22.57 8.47 -3.59
C ALA A 17 21.19 7.84 -3.27
N PHE A 18 21.15 6.87 -2.37
CA PHE A 18 19.91 6.24 -1.89
C PHE A 18 18.99 7.24 -1.19
N VAL A 19 19.54 8.04 -0.27
CA VAL A 19 18.77 9.10 0.42
C VAL A 19 18.23 10.13 -0.56
N VAL A 20 19.04 10.60 -1.51
CA VAL A 20 18.62 11.54 -2.56
C VAL A 20 17.49 10.94 -3.42
N CYS A 21 17.59 9.66 -3.76
CA CYS A 21 16.57 8.97 -4.53
C CYS A 21 15.23 8.92 -3.76
N ILE A 22 15.27 8.58 -2.46
CA ILE A 22 14.06 8.58 -1.62
C ILE A 22 13.43 9.98 -1.56
N TRP A 23 14.25 11.01 -1.31
CA TRP A 23 13.77 12.40 -1.31
C TRP A 23 13.15 12.81 -2.64
N GLY A 24 13.75 12.38 -3.76
CA GLY A 24 13.23 12.61 -5.10
C GLY A 24 11.84 11.98 -5.30
N ILE A 25 11.63 10.75 -4.82
CA ILE A 25 10.34 10.06 -4.88
C ILE A 25 9.29 10.82 -4.08
N TYR A 26 9.59 11.22 -2.83
CA TYR A 26 8.67 11.99 -2.00
C TYR A 26 8.34 13.36 -2.60
N LEU A 27 9.34 14.08 -3.11
CA LEU A 27 9.14 15.37 -3.75
C LEU A 27 8.28 15.24 -5.02
N TYR A 28 8.53 14.23 -5.83
CA TYR A 28 7.71 13.95 -7.01
C TYR A 28 6.26 13.59 -6.64
N ALA A 29 6.06 12.78 -5.61
CA ALA A 29 4.73 12.44 -5.10
C ALA A 29 3.99 13.68 -4.58
N TYR A 30 4.69 14.59 -3.91
CA TYR A 30 4.13 15.83 -3.38
C TYR A 30 3.71 16.82 -4.49
N ILE A 31 4.54 17.00 -5.53
CA ILE A 31 4.28 17.95 -6.63
C ILE A 31 3.26 17.40 -7.63
N SER A 32 3.18 16.06 -7.79
CA SER A 32 2.31 15.44 -8.77
C SER A 32 0.82 15.67 -8.47
N PRO A 33 -0.09 15.70 -9.49
CA PRO A 33 -1.51 15.94 -9.29
C PRO A 33 -2.11 15.02 -8.23
N LYS A 34 -3.00 15.55 -7.40
CA LYS A 34 -3.65 14.76 -6.32
C LYS A 34 -4.38 13.56 -6.91
N ILE A 35 -4.39 12.47 -6.16
CA ILE A 35 -5.18 11.30 -6.50
C ILE A 35 -6.66 11.70 -6.45
N VAL A 36 -7.38 11.49 -7.54
CA VAL A 36 -8.83 11.67 -7.58
C VAL A 36 -9.46 10.39 -7.04
N LEU A 37 -10.07 10.47 -5.87
CA LEU A 37 -10.82 9.35 -5.31
C LEU A 37 -12.15 9.25 -6.05
N ASN A 38 -12.18 8.49 -7.14
CA ASN A 38 -13.44 8.13 -7.78
C ASN A 38 -14.11 7.05 -6.92
N SER A 39 -15.14 7.45 -6.19
CA SER A 39 -16.03 6.50 -5.56
C SER A 39 -16.91 5.87 -6.64
N ALA A 40 -16.89 4.55 -6.67
CA ALA A 40 -17.85 3.69 -7.35
C ALA A 40 -17.64 3.42 -8.84
N ASN A 41 -16.85 2.40 -9.12
CA ASN A 41 -17.17 1.55 -10.25
C ASN A 41 -18.41 0.71 -9.86
N ARG A 42 -19.44 0.67 -10.70
CA ARG A 42 -20.56 -0.26 -10.52
C ARG A 42 -20.02 -1.69 -10.56
N ILE A 43 -20.41 -2.49 -9.60
CA ILE A 43 -20.10 -3.92 -9.59
C ILE A 43 -21.25 -4.64 -10.28
N TYR A 44 -20.94 -5.39 -11.32
CA TYR A 44 -21.86 -6.26 -12.01
C TYR A 44 -21.45 -7.71 -11.72
N LEU A 45 -22.36 -8.50 -11.15
CA LEU A 45 -22.15 -9.92 -10.95
C LEU A 45 -23.00 -10.68 -11.98
N TYR A 46 -22.36 -11.56 -12.70
CA TYR A 46 -22.96 -12.42 -13.70
C TYR A 46 -22.92 -13.87 -13.23
N ASP A 47 -23.92 -14.64 -13.60
CA ASP A 47 -23.91 -16.07 -13.38
C ASP A 47 -23.04 -16.81 -14.42
N ASN A 48 -23.02 -18.16 -14.34
CA ASN A 48 -22.26 -19.00 -15.27
C ASN A 48 -22.84 -19.05 -16.71
N LYS A 49 -23.98 -18.39 -16.94
CA LYS A 49 -24.61 -18.23 -18.27
C LYS A 49 -24.50 -16.78 -18.79
N GLU A 50 -23.68 -15.96 -18.12
CA GLU A 50 -23.51 -14.53 -18.41
C GLU A 50 -24.80 -13.70 -18.19
N GLU A 51 -25.76 -14.21 -17.39
CA GLU A 51 -26.93 -13.43 -16.98
C GLU A 51 -26.57 -12.54 -15.79
N LEU A 52 -27.01 -11.26 -15.85
CA LEU A 52 -26.77 -10.29 -14.77
C LEU A 52 -27.59 -10.70 -13.52
N VAL A 53 -26.90 -11.08 -12.45
CA VAL A 53 -27.50 -11.47 -11.18
C VAL A 53 -27.61 -10.30 -10.21
N PHE A 54 -26.63 -9.38 -10.26
CA PHE A 54 -26.57 -8.26 -9.35
C PHE A 54 -25.88 -7.05 -10.02
N GLU A 55 -26.43 -5.87 -9.81
CA GLU A 55 -25.83 -4.59 -10.14
C GLU A 55 -25.79 -3.73 -8.89
N SER A 56 -24.60 -3.25 -8.49
CA SER A 56 -24.51 -2.33 -7.35
C SER A 56 -25.06 -0.97 -7.74
N ASN A 57 -25.91 -0.42 -6.89
CA ASN A 57 -26.53 0.88 -7.12
C ASN A 57 -25.60 1.98 -6.58
N ASN A 58 -25.03 2.80 -7.44
CA ASN A 58 -24.02 3.82 -7.11
C ASN A 58 -24.44 4.83 -6.03
N ASN A 59 -25.68 4.90 -5.65
CA ASN A 59 -26.17 5.96 -4.78
C ASN A 59 -26.36 5.54 -3.31
N ASN A 60 -26.32 4.28 -2.98
CA ASN A 60 -26.74 3.82 -1.63
C ASN A 60 -25.69 2.99 -0.87
N ASP A 61 -24.55 2.67 -1.47
CA ASP A 61 -23.59 1.76 -0.85
C ASP A 61 -22.48 2.48 -0.05
N TRP A 62 -22.45 3.82 -0.13
CA TRP A 62 -21.45 4.59 0.62
C TRP A 62 -22.02 5.06 1.96
N VAL A 63 -21.42 4.57 3.03
CA VAL A 63 -21.76 4.97 4.40
C VAL A 63 -20.62 5.84 4.93
N ALA A 64 -20.94 7.00 5.50
CA ALA A 64 -19.93 7.87 6.12
C ALA A 64 -19.30 7.17 7.33
N LEU A 65 -18.00 7.34 7.54
CA LEU A 65 -17.27 6.69 8.64
C LEU A 65 -17.94 6.93 10.02
N LYS A 66 -18.49 8.11 10.24
CA LYS A 66 -19.22 8.47 11.47
C LYS A 66 -20.49 7.63 11.72
N ASP A 67 -21.04 7.05 10.66
CA ASP A 67 -22.27 6.23 10.69
C ASP A 67 -21.93 4.73 10.74
N ILE A 68 -20.65 4.38 10.73
CA ILE A 68 -20.15 3.01 10.90
C ILE A 68 -19.84 2.79 12.38
N SER A 69 -20.27 1.63 12.90
CA SER A 69 -20.00 1.25 14.28
C SER A 69 -18.50 1.24 14.58
N GLU A 70 -18.08 1.81 15.70
CA GLU A 70 -16.69 1.76 16.19
C GLU A 70 -16.17 0.33 16.36
N TYR A 71 -17.03 -0.63 16.67
CA TYR A 71 -16.66 -2.05 16.75
C TYR A 71 -16.21 -2.58 15.39
N VAL A 72 -16.85 -2.18 14.30
CA VAL A 72 -16.49 -2.60 12.94
C VAL A 72 -15.17 -1.95 12.52
N THR A 73 -15.02 -0.64 12.73
CA THR A 73 -13.78 0.07 12.39
C THR A 73 -12.59 -0.46 13.19
N ASN A 74 -12.75 -0.67 14.50
CA ASN A 74 -11.71 -1.22 15.35
C ASN A 74 -11.37 -2.67 14.99
N ALA A 75 -12.37 -3.51 14.70
CA ALA A 75 -12.13 -4.88 14.26
C ALA A 75 -11.34 -4.93 12.95
N THR A 76 -11.68 -4.07 11.99
CA THR A 76 -10.94 -3.95 10.72
C THR A 76 -9.49 -3.54 10.96
N ILE A 77 -9.25 -2.49 11.77
CA ILE A 77 -7.91 -2.03 12.07
C ILE A 77 -7.09 -3.12 12.77
N ILE A 78 -7.65 -3.77 13.78
CA ILE A 78 -6.93 -4.80 14.54
C ILE A 78 -6.61 -6.02 13.65
N SER A 79 -7.50 -6.39 12.74
CA SER A 79 -7.28 -7.57 11.88
C SER A 79 -6.33 -7.29 10.72
N GLU A 80 -6.44 -6.12 10.08
CA GLU A 80 -5.70 -5.82 8.85
C GLU A 80 -4.40 -5.05 9.13
N ASP A 81 -4.44 -4.09 10.06
CA ASP A 81 -3.34 -3.15 10.26
C ASP A 81 -3.34 -2.58 11.67
N LYS A 82 -2.90 -3.38 12.63
CA LYS A 82 -2.97 -3.06 14.06
C LYS A 82 -2.30 -1.73 14.43
N SER A 83 -1.28 -1.33 13.67
CA SER A 83 -0.50 -0.10 13.89
C SER A 83 -0.94 1.05 12.96
N PHE A 84 -2.15 1.00 12.39
CA PHE A 84 -2.63 1.92 11.35
C PHE A 84 -2.42 3.40 11.69
N TYR A 85 -2.61 3.78 12.93
CA TYR A 85 -2.45 5.17 13.39
C TYR A 85 -1.00 5.53 13.77
N ASP A 86 -0.09 4.56 13.80
CA ASP A 86 1.30 4.75 14.25
C ASP A 86 2.29 4.90 13.10
N HIS A 87 1.83 4.73 11.86
CA HIS A 87 2.68 4.82 10.67
C HIS A 87 2.05 5.67 9.55
N SER A 88 2.85 6.08 8.59
CA SER A 88 2.43 6.85 7.40
C SER A 88 2.44 5.95 6.16
N GLY A 89 1.45 5.07 6.08
CA GLY A 89 1.20 4.18 4.93
C GLY A 89 2.02 2.89 4.90
N PHE A 90 3.12 2.77 5.66
CA PHE A 90 3.97 1.57 5.71
C PHE A 90 4.35 1.22 7.14
N ASP A 91 4.01 0.02 7.58
CA ASP A 91 4.51 -0.57 8.83
C ASP A 91 5.85 -1.27 8.56
N TYR A 92 6.96 -0.55 8.73
CA TYR A 92 8.29 -1.09 8.47
C TYR A 92 8.68 -2.23 9.41
N LEU A 93 8.18 -2.24 10.65
CA LEU A 93 8.44 -3.31 11.61
C LEU A 93 7.72 -4.59 11.18
N ARG A 94 6.47 -4.48 10.77
CA ARG A 94 5.67 -5.60 10.24
C ARG A 94 6.26 -6.13 8.94
N ILE A 95 6.72 -5.26 8.04
CA ILE A 95 7.43 -5.65 6.81
C ILE A 95 8.69 -6.46 7.15
N GLY A 96 9.53 -5.97 8.08
CA GLY A 96 10.74 -6.66 8.49
C GLY A 96 10.46 -8.02 9.12
N LYS A 97 9.44 -8.11 9.98
CA LYS A 97 9.00 -9.36 10.61
C LYS A 97 8.49 -10.37 9.59
N ALA A 98 7.58 -9.92 8.69
CA ALA A 98 7.04 -10.78 7.65
C ALA A 98 8.14 -11.31 6.70
N MET A 99 9.08 -10.44 6.31
CA MET A 99 10.22 -10.84 5.49
C MET A 99 11.06 -11.92 6.19
N PHE A 100 11.37 -11.74 7.47
CA PHE A 100 12.13 -12.73 8.26
C PHE A 100 11.40 -14.08 8.33
N ASN A 101 10.09 -14.06 8.64
CA ASN A 101 9.28 -15.27 8.76
C ASN A 101 9.13 -16.00 7.42
N ASN A 102 8.95 -15.28 6.33
CA ASN A 102 8.84 -15.83 4.97
C ASN A 102 10.16 -16.46 4.51
N ILE A 103 11.30 -15.81 4.79
CA ILE A 103 12.63 -16.40 4.51
C ILE A 103 12.84 -17.67 5.32
N LYS A 104 12.51 -17.65 6.61
CA LYS A 104 12.69 -18.80 7.51
C LYS A 104 11.80 -19.98 7.10
N SER A 105 10.60 -19.74 6.62
CA SER A 105 9.65 -20.79 6.20
C SER A 105 9.88 -21.27 4.76
N GLY A 106 10.65 -20.55 3.94
CA GLY A 106 10.83 -20.82 2.52
C GLY A 106 9.58 -20.58 1.65
N THR A 107 8.50 -20.09 2.26
CA THR A 107 7.22 -19.79 1.59
C THR A 107 6.63 -18.49 2.15
N ILE A 108 5.65 -17.90 1.43
CA ILE A 108 4.95 -16.71 1.91
C ILE A 108 3.89 -17.14 2.93
N VAL A 109 4.18 -16.97 4.22
CA VAL A 109 3.28 -17.30 5.33
C VAL A 109 2.69 -16.08 6.00
N GLU A 110 3.28 -14.90 5.81
CA GLU A 110 2.84 -13.65 6.44
C GLU A 110 2.85 -12.49 5.44
N GLY A 111 1.75 -11.74 5.38
CA GLY A 111 1.62 -10.50 4.62
C GLY A 111 1.84 -9.27 5.52
N ALA A 112 2.34 -8.20 4.92
CA ALA A 112 2.64 -6.95 5.64
C ALA A 112 2.01 -5.72 4.96
N SER A 113 1.03 -5.90 4.08
CA SER A 113 0.34 -4.77 3.43
C SER A 113 -0.56 -4.05 4.44
N THR A 114 -0.46 -2.72 4.48
CA THR A 114 -1.27 -1.85 5.33
C THR A 114 -2.64 -1.57 4.72
N ILE A 115 -3.56 -1.00 5.50
CA ILE A 115 -4.87 -0.53 5.01
C ILE A 115 -4.69 0.48 3.87
N SER A 116 -3.76 1.44 4.00
CA SER A 116 -3.47 2.43 2.96
C SER A 116 -3.01 1.78 1.65
N GLN A 117 -2.14 0.77 1.71
CA GLN A 117 -1.70 0.01 0.55
C GLN A 117 -2.84 -0.80 -0.09
N GLN A 118 -3.68 -1.43 0.72
CA GLN A 118 -4.87 -2.16 0.23
C GLN A 118 -5.86 -1.22 -0.44
N TYR A 119 -6.08 -0.03 0.14
CA TYR A 119 -6.98 0.97 -0.41
C TYR A 119 -6.55 1.43 -1.81
N VAL A 120 -5.29 1.85 -1.98
CA VAL A 120 -4.81 2.27 -3.31
C VAL A 120 -4.79 1.11 -4.32
N LYS A 121 -4.45 -0.09 -3.88
CA LYS A 121 -4.50 -1.30 -4.71
C LYS A 121 -5.90 -1.53 -5.27
N ASN A 122 -6.91 -1.47 -4.42
CA ASN A 122 -8.30 -1.79 -4.80
C ASN A 122 -8.92 -0.71 -5.70
N LEU A 123 -8.47 0.56 -5.59
CA LEU A 123 -9.04 1.66 -6.39
C LEU A 123 -8.33 1.89 -7.72
N TYR A 124 -7.03 1.61 -7.82
CA TYR A 124 -6.21 2.09 -8.95
C TYR A 124 -5.42 1.01 -9.67
N LEU A 125 -5.32 -0.19 -9.10
CA LEU A 125 -4.45 -1.22 -9.63
C LEU A 125 -5.23 -2.50 -9.94
N ASP A 126 -4.68 -3.29 -10.85
CA ASP A 126 -5.17 -4.63 -11.11
C ASP A 126 -4.75 -5.61 -10.00
N PHE A 127 -5.32 -6.84 -10.03
CA PHE A 127 -5.00 -7.89 -9.06
C PHE A 127 -3.80 -8.76 -9.48
N ASN A 128 -3.13 -8.44 -10.58
CA ASN A 128 -1.96 -9.19 -11.03
C ASN A 128 -0.81 -9.03 -10.04
N GLN A 129 -0.20 -10.15 -9.64
CA GLN A 129 0.92 -10.15 -8.69
C GLN A 129 2.24 -9.89 -9.41
N THR A 130 2.49 -8.63 -9.81
CA THR A 130 3.72 -8.21 -10.47
C THR A 130 4.52 -7.22 -9.61
N TRP A 131 5.84 -7.24 -9.78
CA TRP A 131 6.72 -6.25 -9.13
C TRP A 131 6.39 -4.82 -9.53
N LYS A 132 6.04 -4.60 -10.81
CA LYS A 132 5.63 -3.28 -11.30
C LYS A 132 4.42 -2.77 -10.51
N ARG A 133 3.36 -3.60 -10.42
CA ARG A 133 2.17 -3.24 -9.64
C ARG A 133 2.52 -2.91 -8.18
N LYS A 134 3.44 -3.65 -7.55
CA LYS A 134 3.85 -3.39 -6.17
C LYS A 134 4.62 -2.09 -5.98
N ILE A 135 5.39 -1.67 -6.99
CA ILE A 135 6.06 -0.36 -7.02
C ILE A 135 5.02 0.75 -7.19
N ASP A 136 4.07 0.58 -8.11
CA ASP A 136 2.98 1.54 -8.32
C ASP A 136 2.11 1.70 -7.07
N GLU A 137 1.79 0.59 -6.37
CA GLU A 137 1.10 0.58 -5.08
C GLU A 137 1.88 1.38 -4.04
N ALA A 138 3.17 1.15 -3.90
CA ALA A 138 4.00 1.89 -2.94
C ALA A 138 4.03 3.39 -3.25
N PHE A 139 4.19 3.77 -4.50
CA PHE A 139 4.16 5.17 -4.91
C PHE A 139 2.80 5.84 -4.65
N LEU A 140 1.71 5.18 -4.99
CA LEU A 140 0.36 5.68 -4.74
C LEU A 140 0.05 5.78 -3.24
N THR A 141 0.58 4.86 -2.42
CA THR A 141 0.46 4.92 -0.96
C THR A 141 1.16 6.16 -0.41
N ILE A 142 2.40 6.44 -0.80
CA ILE A 142 3.11 7.67 -0.41
C ILE A 142 2.28 8.89 -0.78
N LYS A 143 1.75 8.91 -1.99
CA LYS A 143 0.95 10.01 -2.51
C LYS A 143 -0.39 10.21 -1.78
N LEU A 144 -0.99 9.12 -1.29
CA LEU A 144 -2.19 9.15 -0.47
C LEU A 144 -1.90 9.79 0.89
N GLU A 145 -0.83 9.36 1.55
CA GLU A 145 -0.46 9.81 2.89
C GLU A 145 0.07 11.26 2.96
N LEU A 146 0.56 11.79 1.85
CA LEU A 146 0.99 13.20 1.74
C LEU A 146 -0.19 14.19 1.54
N ARG A 147 -1.43 13.73 1.65
CA ARG A 147 -2.63 14.58 1.59
C ARG A 147 -2.91 15.24 2.92
#